data_31689e0803a95a05deb7925150cc5c97
#
_entry.id   31689e0803a95a05deb7925150cc5c97
#
_cell.length_a   1.000
_cell.length_b   1.000
_cell.length_c   1.000
_cell.angle_alpha   90.00
_cell.angle_beta   90.00
_cell.angle_gamma   90.00
#
_symmetry.space_group_name_H-M   'P 1'
#
loop_
_entity.id
_entity.type
_entity.pdbx_description
1 polymer ?
#
loop_
_entity_poly.entity_id
_entity_poly.type
_entity_poly.pdbx_seq_one_letter_code
_entity_poly.pdbx_strand_id
1 'polypeptide(L)'
;MDFAIKSLSYTLKITGIANVHFFDFDESFATDYDSHPFYELIFVAGGALEVLSERFSGTLEKDTLLIHAPNEKHALRAGSKEPSVIIIGFTYEGESLAAFSQPSKLREGEIKRLAEIVKEARNVFAPPHNIPTHNMKKNRNQPYGAEQMLKILIEHFLISLHREYGAARRQTDGVAHTFSVYEIIDYLNTKYTEKITLNELSFLFGTNRTTLCREFKAATGKTVAAFVAEKRLEEAKSRIVASGATFTEISAALHFDSIHYFTRFFKKNTGLTPKEYRQRFAHRE
;
A
#
# COMPACT_ATOMS: atom_id res chain seq x y z
N MET A 1 -1.45 29.65 -29.32
CA MET A 1 -0.86 28.38 -28.78
C MET A 1 -1.77 27.90 -27.67
N ASP A 2 -2.40 26.75 -27.82
CA ASP A 2 -3.23 26.17 -26.79
C ASP A 2 -2.34 25.30 -25.90
N PHE A 3 -2.25 25.63 -24.62
CA PHE A 3 -1.53 24.85 -23.61
C PHE A 3 -2.49 23.83 -23.00
N ALA A 4 -2.19 22.54 -23.17
CA ALA A 4 -2.94 21.47 -22.51
C ALA A 4 -2.39 21.21 -21.10
N ILE A 5 -3.15 21.58 -20.08
CA ILE A 5 -2.82 21.28 -18.68
C ILE A 5 -3.11 19.80 -18.42
N LYS A 6 -2.14 19.07 -17.87
CA LYS A 6 -2.29 17.69 -17.43
C LYS A 6 -2.51 17.68 -15.91
N SER A 7 -3.62 17.11 -15.46
CA SER A 7 -3.83 16.86 -14.03
C SER A 7 -2.89 15.77 -13.54
N LEU A 8 -2.38 15.92 -12.31
CA LEU A 8 -1.55 14.94 -11.64
C LEU A 8 -2.37 14.27 -10.54
N SER A 9 -2.20 12.96 -10.39
CA SER A 9 -2.84 12.17 -9.33
C SER A 9 -1.92 12.03 -8.12
N TYR A 10 -2.51 11.85 -6.95
CA TYR A 10 -1.78 11.45 -5.75
C TYR A 10 -1.59 9.94 -5.76
N THR A 11 -0.36 9.48 -5.49
CA THR A 11 -0.05 8.06 -5.27
C THR A 11 -0.28 7.69 -3.80
N LEU A 12 0.07 8.61 -2.90
CA LEU A 12 -0.17 8.51 -1.46
C LEU A 12 -0.43 9.91 -0.88
N LYS A 13 -1.08 9.94 0.29
CA LYS A 13 -1.42 11.18 0.98
C LYS A 13 -1.36 10.96 2.47
N ILE A 14 -0.57 11.76 3.18
CA ILE A 14 -0.58 11.79 4.65
C ILE A 14 -1.84 12.50 5.11
N THR A 15 -2.66 11.82 5.90
CA THR A 15 -3.94 12.34 6.42
C THR A 15 -3.85 12.86 7.85
N GLY A 16 -2.89 12.34 8.63
CA GLY A 16 -2.65 12.78 10.00
C GLY A 16 -1.28 12.37 10.51
N ILE A 17 -0.82 13.05 11.56
CA ILE A 17 0.43 12.76 12.27
C ILE A 17 0.10 12.62 13.75
N ALA A 18 0.42 11.48 14.34
CA ALA A 18 0.25 11.20 15.75
C ALA A 18 1.41 11.75 16.56
N ASN A 19 2.63 11.47 16.12
CA ASN A 19 3.85 11.93 16.77
C ASN A 19 5.03 12.00 15.79
N VAL A 20 6.05 12.79 16.14
CA VAL A 20 7.40 12.77 15.54
C VAL A 20 8.40 13.00 16.66
N HIS A 21 9.12 11.97 17.05
CA HIS A 21 10.05 12.00 18.17
C HIS A 21 11.45 11.58 17.74
N PHE A 22 12.44 12.12 18.44
CA PHE A 22 13.80 11.64 18.48
C PHE A 22 14.14 11.30 19.93
N PHE A 23 14.43 10.04 20.20
CA PHE A 23 14.74 9.56 21.54
C PHE A 23 16.17 9.03 21.62
N ASP A 24 16.81 9.36 22.73
CA ASP A 24 17.99 8.65 23.23
C ASP A 24 17.53 7.84 24.44
N PHE A 25 17.53 6.53 24.32
CA PHE A 25 17.11 5.63 25.38
C PHE A 25 18.33 5.04 26.11
N ASP A 26 18.21 4.85 27.41
CA ASP A 26 19.19 4.11 28.20
C ASP A 26 18.99 2.59 28.09
N GLU A 27 19.92 1.83 28.66
CA GLU A 27 19.92 0.37 28.63
C GLU A 27 18.69 -0.26 29.34
N SER A 28 18.01 0.48 30.21
CA SER A 28 16.82 0.00 30.94
C SER A 28 15.52 0.18 30.16
N PHE A 29 15.55 0.85 29.01
CA PHE A 29 14.36 1.14 28.23
C PHE A 29 13.64 -0.13 27.79
N ALA A 30 12.37 -0.21 28.12
CA ALA A 30 11.44 -1.23 27.62
C ALA A 30 10.02 -0.65 27.64
N THR A 31 9.22 -0.97 26.64
CA THR A 31 7.77 -0.72 26.62
C THR A 31 7.00 -1.98 26.94
N ASP A 32 5.78 -1.83 27.46
CA ASP A 32 4.78 -2.87 27.37
C ASP A 32 4.33 -3.04 25.93
N TYR A 33 3.59 -4.13 25.65
CA TYR A 33 2.95 -4.29 24.35
C TYR A 33 1.90 -3.20 24.14
N ASP A 34 2.04 -2.46 23.05
CA ASP A 34 1.11 -1.42 22.63
C ASP A 34 0.51 -1.76 21.24
N SER A 35 -0.57 -1.06 20.91
CA SER A 35 -1.26 -1.20 19.64
C SER A 35 -2.10 0.06 19.39
N HIS A 36 -1.98 0.66 18.24
CA HIS A 36 -2.62 1.93 17.90
C HIS A 36 -3.11 1.97 16.44
N PRO A 37 -4.13 2.78 16.09
CA PRO A 37 -4.79 2.78 14.79
C PRO A 37 -4.06 3.61 13.71
N PHE A 38 -2.74 3.72 13.78
CA PHE A 38 -1.91 4.43 12.82
C PHE A 38 -0.64 3.64 12.51
N TYR A 39 0.04 3.98 11.42
CA TYR A 39 1.37 3.44 11.09
C TYR A 39 2.42 4.05 12.00
N GLU A 40 3.37 3.25 12.43
CA GLU A 40 4.52 3.72 13.20
C GLU A 40 5.82 3.35 12.49
N LEU A 41 6.52 4.37 12.02
CA LEU A 41 7.86 4.25 11.46
C LEU A 41 8.88 4.35 12.59
N ILE A 42 9.75 3.35 12.70
CA ILE A 42 10.86 3.29 13.64
C ILE A 42 12.15 3.29 12.84
N PHE A 43 13.06 4.19 13.16
CA PHE A 43 14.40 4.24 12.58
C PHE A 43 15.46 4.34 13.68
N VAL A 44 16.45 3.45 13.63
CA VAL A 44 17.57 3.43 14.58
C VAL A 44 18.70 4.30 14.05
N ALA A 45 18.87 5.49 14.63
CA ALA A 45 19.92 6.44 14.27
C ALA A 45 21.28 6.09 14.93
N GLY A 46 21.26 5.37 16.05
CA GLY A 46 22.45 4.92 16.77
C GLY A 46 22.13 3.75 17.69
N GLY A 47 23.15 3.00 18.11
CA GLY A 47 22.97 1.85 18.99
C GLY A 47 22.24 0.69 18.33
N ALA A 48 21.38 -0.01 19.11
CA ALA A 48 20.58 -1.14 18.68
C ALA A 48 19.27 -1.19 19.46
N LEU A 49 18.15 -1.51 18.77
CA LEU A 49 16.83 -1.59 19.34
C LEU A 49 16.24 -3.00 19.13
N GLU A 50 15.80 -3.65 20.18
CA GLU A 50 15.03 -4.89 20.08
C GLU A 50 13.56 -4.55 19.82
N VAL A 51 12.99 -5.20 18.82
CA VAL A 51 11.58 -5.07 18.44
C VAL A 51 10.91 -6.43 18.58
N LEU A 52 9.77 -6.46 19.23
CA LEU A 52 8.91 -7.61 19.39
C LEU A 52 7.55 -7.27 18.78
N SER A 53 7.19 -7.83 17.64
CA SER A 53 5.88 -7.59 17.02
C SER A 53 5.32 -8.84 16.34
N GLU A 54 4.09 -8.75 15.87
CA GLU A 54 3.43 -9.85 15.17
C GLU A 54 4.12 -10.20 13.83
N ARG A 55 4.81 -9.23 13.20
CA ARG A 55 5.43 -9.38 11.88
C ARG A 55 6.93 -9.51 11.91
N PHE A 56 7.56 -9.02 12.98
CA PHE A 56 9.00 -9.07 13.15
C PHE A 56 9.36 -9.16 14.63
N SER A 57 10.31 -10.05 14.96
CA SER A 57 10.93 -10.12 16.28
C SER A 57 12.44 -10.27 16.10
N GLY A 58 13.18 -9.30 16.60
CA GLY A 58 14.64 -9.25 16.44
C GLY A 58 15.23 -7.88 16.74
N THR A 59 16.50 -7.72 16.41
CA THR A 59 17.27 -6.50 16.66
C THR A 59 17.35 -5.64 15.42
N LEU A 60 17.00 -4.37 15.54
CA LEU A 60 17.29 -3.34 14.55
C LEU A 60 18.64 -2.70 14.88
N GLU A 61 19.57 -2.82 13.98
CA GLU A 61 20.87 -2.17 14.07
C GLU A 61 20.80 -0.73 13.56
N LYS A 62 21.86 0.05 13.83
CA LYS A 62 21.99 1.42 13.30
C LYS A 62 21.71 1.50 11.81
N ASP A 63 21.08 2.60 11.38
CA ASP A 63 20.65 2.92 10.02
C ASP A 63 19.54 1.98 9.46
N THR A 64 18.84 1.28 10.34
CA THR A 64 17.76 0.38 9.96
C THR A 64 16.39 1.00 10.28
N LEU A 65 15.46 0.83 9.34
CA LEU A 65 14.06 1.26 9.43
C LEU A 65 13.13 0.04 9.45
N LEU A 66 12.03 0.18 10.18
CA LEU A 66 10.89 -0.73 10.19
C LEU A 66 9.60 0.08 10.32
N ILE A 67 8.50 -0.39 9.72
CA ILE A 67 7.18 0.27 9.85
C ILE A 67 6.16 -0.74 10.38
N HIS A 68 5.59 -0.48 11.55
CA HIS A 68 4.44 -1.19 12.09
C HIS A 68 3.15 -0.75 11.41
N ALA A 69 2.30 -1.73 11.11
CA ALA A 69 0.97 -1.47 10.57
C ALA A 69 -0.02 -1.00 11.66
N PRO A 70 -1.12 -0.34 11.30
CA PRO A 70 -2.18 -0.03 12.25
C PRO A 70 -2.68 -1.28 12.98
N ASN A 71 -2.84 -1.14 14.30
CA ASN A 71 -3.31 -2.18 15.23
C ASN A 71 -2.37 -3.41 15.35
N GLU A 72 -1.15 -3.36 14.83
CA GLU A 72 -0.13 -4.37 15.07
C GLU A 72 0.38 -4.28 16.50
N LYS A 73 0.32 -5.38 17.26
CA LYS A 73 0.88 -5.43 18.62
C LYS A 73 2.40 -5.44 18.55
N HIS A 74 3.03 -4.53 19.26
CA HIS A 74 4.48 -4.42 19.30
C HIS A 74 4.97 -3.93 20.66
N ALA A 75 6.24 -4.24 20.95
CA ALA A 75 6.98 -3.74 22.12
C ALA A 75 8.43 -3.45 21.69
N LEU A 76 9.04 -2.46 22.33
CA LEU A 76 10.40 -2.01 22.07
C LEU A 76 11.25 -2.15 23.32
N ARG A 77 12.52 -2.53 23.16
CA ARG A 77 13.50 -2.60 24.26
C ARG A 77 14.83 -2.06 23.79
N ALA A 78 15.62 -1.52 24.69
CA ALA A 78 17.02 -1.26 24.43
C ALA A 78 17.73 -2.58 24.09
N GLY A 79 18.55 -2.56 23.05
CA GLY A 79 19.41 -3.68 22.69
C GLY A 79 20.71 -3.68 23.49
N SER A 80 21.74 -4.29 22.92
CA SER A 80 23.08 -4.36 23.53
C SER A 80 23.82 -3.02 23.61
N LYS A 81 23.28 -1.97 23.03
CA LYS A 81 23.82 -0.59 23.00
C LYS A 81 22.67 0.38 23.11
N GLU A 82 22.86 1.45 23.87
CA GLU A 82 21.88 2.53 24.03
C GLU A 82 21.37 3.01 22.66
N PRO A 83 20.06 2.87 22.36
CA PRO A 83 19.53 3.24 21.04
C PRO A 83 19.15 4.71 20.97
N SER A 84 19.56 5.37 19.88
CA SER A 84 18.98 6.62 19.41
C SER A 84 17.96 6.31 18.33
N VAL A 85 16.69 6.69 18.53
CA VAL A 85 15.58 6.25 17.69
C VAL A 85 14.73 7.42 17.21
N ILE A 86 14.35 7.41 15.94
CA ILE A 86 13.30 8.28 15.43
C ILE A 86 12.01 7.45 15.33
N ILE A 87 10.92 7.98 15.92
CA ILE A 87 9.58 7.38 15.85
C ILE A 87 8.64 8.39 15.20
N ILE A 88 7.94 7.97 14.13
CA ILE A 88 6.97 8.79 13.41
C ILE A 88 5.66 8.01 13.30
N GLY A 89 4.63 8.48 14.03
CA GLY A 89 3.26 7.94 13.95
C GLY A 89 2.43 8.75 12.95
N PHE A 90 1.82 8.08 11.97
CA PHE A 90 1.02 8.76 10.94
C PHE A 90 -0.12 7.91 10.40
N THR A 91 -1.15 8.59 9.89
CA THR A 91 -2.20 7.99 9.08
C THR A 91 -2.03 8.40 7.63
N TYR A 92 -2.30 7.49 6.69
CA TYR A 92 -2.15 7.80 5.28
C TYR A 92 -3.12 7.00 4.40
N GLU A 93 -3.36 7.53 3.21
CA GLU A 93 -4.06 6.87 2.11
C GLU A 93 -3.05 6.57 1.01
N GLY A 94 -2.98 5.33 0.53
CA GLY A 94 -2.03 4.91 -0.51
C GLY A 94 -1.78 3.41 -0.52
N GLU A 95 -0.74 2.98 -1.23
CA GLU A 95 -0.34 1.59 -1.32
C GLU A 95 0.16 1.05 0.04
N SER A 96 0.02 -0.26 0.25
CA SER A 96 0.43 -0.92 1.49
C SER A 96 1.91 -0.70 1.82
N LEU A 97 2.20 -0.35 3.08
CA LEU A 97 3.56 -0.27 3.62
C LEU A 97 4.08 -1.63 4.15
N ALA A 98 3.37 -2.73 3.89
CA ALA A 98 3.75 -4.07 4.37
C ALA A 98 5.16 -4.51 3.94
N ALA A 99 5.69 -3.99 2.83
CA ALA A 99 7.08 -4.22 2.41
C ALA A 99 8.11 -3.74 3.44
N PHE A 100 7.76 -2.78 4.30
CA PHE A 100 8.62 -2.21 5.32
C PHE A 100 8.35 -2.76 6.72
N SER A 101 7.50 -3.78 6.87
CA SER A 101 7.33 -4.53 8.14
C SER A 101 8.53 -5.42 8.49
N GLN A 102 9.51 -5.51 7.59
CA GLN A 102 10.80 -6.14 7.80
C GLN A 102 11.90 -5.09 7.79
N PRO A 103 13.00 -5.30 8.54
CA PRO A 103 14.10 -4.35 8.63
C PRO A 103 14.64 -3.95 7.26
N SER A 104 14.78 -2.66 7.04
CA SER A 104 15.35 -2.09 5.81
C SER A 104 16.48 -1.14 6.15
N LYS A 105 17.70 -1.47 5.70
CA LYS A 105 18.85 -0.60 5.92
C LYS A 105 18.79 0.59 4.97
N LEU A 106 18.78 1.80 5.52
CA LEU A 106 18.72 3.05 4.77
C LEU A 106 20.10 3.50 4.31
N ARG A 107 20.15 4.19 3.18
CA ARG A 107 21.33 4.87 2.67
C ARG A 107 21.36 6.33 3.19
N GLU A 108 22.47 6.99 2.97
CA GLU A 108 22.68 8.37 3.44
C GLU A 108 21.59 9.35 2.94
N GLY A 109 21.10 9.17 1.72
CA GLY A 109 20.05 10.03 1.13
C GLY A 109 18.72 9.96 1.90
N GLU A 110 18.26 8.76 2.28
CA GLU A 110 17.04 8.57 3.06
C GLU A 110 17.21 9.08 4.48
N ILE A 111 18.38 8.86 5.09
CA ILE A 111 18.68 9.36 6.44
C ILE A 111 18.63 10.90 6.47
N LYS A 112 19.14 11.58 5.44
CA LYS A 112 19.04 13.05 5.31
C LYS A 112 17.58 13.50 5.24
N ARG A 113 16.73 12.79 4.48
CA ARG A 113 15.28 13.11 4.40
C ARG A 113 14.57 12.92 5.74
N LEU A 114 14.91 11.87 6.50
CA LEU A 114 14.38 11.71 7.87
C LEU A 114 14.80 12.86 8.78
N ALA A 115 16.04 13.32 8.67
CA ALA A 115 16.50 14.48 9.44
C ALA A 115 15.73 15.76 9.09
N GLU A 116 15.35 15.96 7.83
CA GLU A 116 14.50 17.08 7.39
C GLU A 116 13.09 16.97 7.99
N ILE A 117 12.50 15.78 8.02
CA ILE A 117 11.19 15.54 8.66
C ILE A 117 11.26 15.90 10.16
N VAL A 118 12.28 15.45 10.89
CA VAL A 118 12.45 15.75 12.31
C VAL A 118 12.64 17.25 12.55
N LYS A 119 13.39 17.94 11.69
CA LYS A 119 13.56 19.39 11.77
C LYS A 119 12.24 20.13 11.57
N GLU A 120 11.48 19.76 10.52
CA GLU A 120 10.21 20.41 10.24
C GLU A 120 9.15 20.10 11.31
N ALA A 121 9.15 18.89 11.87
CA ALA A 121 8.27 18.56 12.98
C ALA A 121 8.45 19.47 14.20
N ARG A 122 9.65 19.99 14.46
CA ARG A 122 9.92 20.98 15.52
C ARG A 122 9.31 22.36 15.24
N ASN A 123 9.04 22.68 13.98
CA ASN A 123 8.29 23.86 13.60
C ASN A 123 6.79 23.66 13.86
N VAL A 124 6.29 22.46 13.59
CA VAL A 124 4.86 22.10 13.70
C VAL A 124 4.45 21.86 15.15
N PHE A 125 5.27 21.15 15.92
CA PHE A 125 4.93 20.73 17.28
C PHE A 125 5.77 21.47 18.32
N ALA A 126 5.12 21.80 19.44
CA ALA A 126 5.78 22.41 20.57
C ALA A 126 6.57 21.36 21.38
N PRO A 127 7.69 21.75 22.03
CA PRO A 127 8.42 20.86 22.93
C PRO A 127 7.54 20.36 24.09
N PRO A 128 7.89 19.24 24.73
CA PRO A 128 9.13 18.47 24.55
C PRO A 128 9.07 17.49 23.37
N HIS A 129 10.20 17.31 22.65
CA HIS A 129 10.30 16.42 21.50
C HIS A 129 11.00 15.07 21.81
N ASN A 130 11.54 14.96 23.02
CA ASN A 130 12.34 13.82 23.49
C ASN A 130 11.69 13.05 24.65
N ILE A 131 10.41 13.24 24.88
CA ILE A 131 9.61 12.51 25.88
C ILE A 131 8.46 11.83 25.15
N PRO A 132 8.20 10.53 25.39
CA PRO A 132 7.04 9.86 24.84
C PRO A 132 5.76 10.57 25.27
N THR A 133 5.07 11.20 24.36
CA THR A 133 3.77 11.82 24.63
C THR A 133 2.76 11.31 23.63
N HIS A 134 1.63 10.85 24.13
CA HIS A 134 0.49 10.45 23.27
C HIS A 134 -0.26 11.64 22.66
N ASN A 135 0.11 12.87 23.01
CA ASN A 135 -0.59 14.07 22.55
C ASN A 135 0.36 15.23 22.34
N MET A 136 1.01 15.30 21.19
CA MET A 136 1.86 16.43 20.81
C MET A 136 1.02 17.69 20.58
N LYS A 137 1.36 18.76 21.25
CA LYS A 137 0.69 20.06 21.05
C LYS A 137 1.28 20.78 19.85
N LYS A 138 0.41 21.37 19.04
CA LYS A 138 0.85 22.21 17.92
C LYS A 138 1.55 23.47 18.44
N ASN A 139 2.64 23.87 17.77
CA ASN A 139 3.30 25.13 18.01
C ASN A 139 2.38 26.28 17.55
N ARG A 140 2.18 27.28 18.41
CA ARG A 140 1.34 28.45 18.08
C ARG A 140 2.03 29.40 17.07
N ASN A 141 3.35 29.39 17.02
CA ASN A 141 4.17 30.26 16.17
C ASN A 141 4.80 29.46 15.01
N GLN A 142 3.98 28.69 14.31
CA GLN A 142 4.46 27.93 13.17
C GLN A 142 4.86 28.85 12.01
N PRO A 143 5.97 28.55 11.30
CA PRO A 143 6.24 29.16 10.01
C PRO A 143 5.10 28.89 9.00
N TYR A 144 4.97 29.78 8.03
CA TYR A 144 3.98 29.60 6.97
C TYR A 144 4.12 28.24 6.28
N GLY A 145 3.03 27.48 6.23
CA GLY A 145 2.96 26.19 5.56
C GLY A 145 3.67 25.02 6.25
N ALA A 146 4.11 25.16 7.52
CA ALA A 146 4.87 24.12 8.23
C ALA A 146 4.15 22.75 8.26
N GLU A 147 2.85 22.73 8.57
CA GLU A 147 2.09 21.46 8.57
C GLU A 147 2.03 20.82 7.18
N GLN A 148 1.86 21.62 6.14
CA GLN A 148 1.87 21.12 4.78
C GLN A 148 3.26 20.63 4.36
N MET A 149 4.31 21.37 4.73
CA MET A 149 5.70 20.99 4.46
C MET A 149 6.03 19.66 5.13
N LEU A 150 5.66 19.47 6.40
CA LEU A 150 5.87 18.21 7.12
C LEU A 150 5.18 17.03 6.41
N LYS A 151 3.94 17.22 5.95
CA LYS A 151 3.23 16.20 5.16
C LYS A 151 3.96 15.88 3.86
N ILE A 152 4.36 16.90 3.09
CA ILE A 152 5.09 16.74 1.83
C ILE A 152 6.42 16.00 2.04
N LEU A 153 7.15 16.31 3.11
CA LEU A 153 8.42 15.64 3.42
C LEU A 153 8.22 14.16 3.74
N ILE A 154 7.19 13.82 4.51
CA ILE A 154 6.86 12.40 4.81
C ILE A 154 6.39 11.69 3.53
N GLU A 155 5.54 12.31 2.72
CA GLU A 155 5.08 11.77 1.43
C GLU A 155 6.27 11.53 0.48
N HIS A 156 7.16 12.51 0.35
CA HIS A 156 8.38 12.39 -0.44
C HIS A 156 9.29 11.25 0.05
N PHE A 157 9.46 11.14 1.37
CA PHE A 157 10.25 10.07 1.97
C PHE A 157 9.65 8.68 1.66
N LEU A 158 8.35 8.48 1.87
CA LEU A 158 7.67 7.21 1.58
C LEU A 158 7.71 6.86 0.10
N ILE A 159 7.50 7.82 -0.81
CA ILE A 159 7.64 7.62 -2.26
C ILE A 159 9.08 7.20 -2.61
N SER A 160 10.08 7.84 -2.01
CA SER A 160 11.49 7.49 -2.23
C SER A 160 11.79 6.07 -1.76
N LEU A 161 11.30 5.67 -0.59
CA LEU A 161 11.42 4.30 -0.09
C LEU A 161 10.82 3.29 -1.07
N HIS A 162 9.60 3.52 -1.55
CA HIS A 162 8.96 2.64 -2.52
C HIS A 162 9.74 2.55 -3.84
N ARG A 163 10.32 3.64 -4.32
CA ARG A 163 11.12 3.66 -5.55
C ARG A 163 12.44 2.91 -5.39
N GLU A 164 13.13 3.09 -4.28
CA GLU A 164 14.46 2.52 -4.07
C GLU A 164 14.42 1.09 -3.56
N TYR A 165 13.56 0.80 -2.60
CA TYR A 165 13.50 -0.52 -1.95
C TYR A 165 12.40 -1.40 -2.53
N GLY A 166 11.32 -0.84 -3.05
CA GLY A 166 10.31 -1.58 -3.79
C GLY A 166 10.84 -2.16 -5.10
N ALA A 167 11.79 -1.48 -5.76
CA ALA A 167 12.48 -2.00 -6.96
C ALA A 167 13.64 -2.95 -6.61
N ALA A 168 14.42 -2.68 -5.56
CA ALA A 168 15.56 -3.51 -5.15
C ALA A 168 15.12 -4.85 -4.54
N ARG A 169 14.01 -4.89 -3.82
CA ARG A 169 13.40 -6.17 -3.40
C ARG A 169 12.91 -7.02 -4.57
N ARG A 170 12.67 -6.42 -5.74
CA ARG A 170 12.43 -7.15 -7.00
C ARG A 170 13.72 -7.75 -7.61
N GLN A 171 14.92 -7.32 -7.20
CA GLN A 171 16.19 -7.75 -7.79
C GLN A 171 17.08 -8.61 -6.88
N THR A 172 16.91 -8.64 -5.56
CA THR A 172 17.84 -9.27 -4.62
C THR A 172 17.36 -10.56 -3.98
N ASP A 173 16.12 -10.94 -4.18
CA ASP A 173 15.61 -12.19 -3.62
C ASP A 173 15.68 -13.34 -4.63
N GLY A 174 16.85 -13.99 -4.68
CA GLY A 174 16.94 -15.42 -5.02
C GLY A 174 16.27 -16.31 -3.96
N VAL A 175 15.58 -15.73 -2.99
CA VAL A 175 14.63 -16.36 -2.04
C VAL A 175 13.25 -15.86 -2.40
N ALA A 176 12.37 -16.76 -2.75
CA ALA A 176 10.99 -16.62 -3.18
C ALA A 176 10.41 -15.21 -2.94
N HIS A 177 10.30 -14.41 -4.00
CA HIS A 177 9.42 -13.26 -4.02
C HIS A 177 8.03 -13.73 -3.65
N THR A 178 7.63 -13.47 -2.42
CA THR A 178 6.23 -13.44 -2.08
C THR A 178 5.68 -12.16 -2.70
N PHE A 179 5.43 -12.18 -4.04
CA PHE A 179 4.56 -11.18 -4.65
C PHE A 179 3.29 -11.21 -3.82
N SER A 180 2.81 -10.06 -3.41
CA SER A 180 1.54 -10.04 -2.71
C SER A 180 0.47 -10.43 -3.70
N VAL A 181 -0.16 -11.56 -3.48
CA VAL A 181 -1.31 -11.97 -4.32
C VAL A 181 -2.40 -10.89 -4.31
N TYR A 182 -2.47 -10.07 -3.28
CA TYR A 182 -3.37 -8.93 -3.15
C TYR A 182 -3.06 -7.81 -4.16
N GLU A 183 -1.79 -7.60 -4.52
CA GLU A 183 -1.41 -6.65 -5.58
C GLU A 183 -1.94 -7.11 -6.95
N ILE A 184 -1.91 -8.42 -7.21
CA ILE A 184 -2.51 -8.98 -8.43
C ILE A 184 -4.03 -8.83 -8.40
N ILE A 185 -4.67 -9.08 -7.27
CA ILE A 185 -6.12 -8.90 -7.11
C ILE A 185 -6.52 -7.44 -7.38
N ASP A 186 -5.79 -6.49 -6.83
CA ASP A 186 -6.03 -5.05 -7.02
C ASP A 186 -5.80 -4.64 -8.48
N TYR A 187 -4.72 -5.12 -9.10
CA TYR A 187 -4.47 -4.91 -10.52
C TYR A 187 -5.62 -5.46 -11.38
N LEU A 188 -6.07 -6.69 -11.12
CA LEU A 188 -7.16 -7.32 -11.85
C LEU A 188 -8.49 -6.60 -11.61
N ASN A 189 -8.75 -6.07 -10.42
CA ASN A 189 -9.93 -5.28 -10.11
C ASN A 189 -10.03 -3.98 -10.94
N THR A 190 -8.88 -3.41 -11.32
CA THR A 190 -8.83 -2.19 -12.14
C THR A 190 -8.72 -2.47 -13.64
N LYS A 191 -8.14 -3.62 -14.03
CA LYS A 191 -7.76 -3.94 -15.41
C LYS A 191 -8.57 -5.08 -16.07
N TYR A 192 -9.59 -5.60 -15.41
CA TYR A 192 -10.39 -6.74 -15.92
C TYR A 192 -11.02 -6.51 -17.30
N THR A 193 -11.24 -5.26 -17.70
CA THR A 193 -11.75 -4.91 -19.02
C THR A 193 -10.69 -4.94 -20.13
N GLU A 194 -9.42 -5.12 -19.78
CA GLU A 194 -8.30 -5.19 -20.73
C GLU A 194 -7.91 -6.64 -21.03
N LYS A 195 -7.14 -6.85 -22.12
CA LYS A 195 -6.58 -8.17 -22.41
C LYS A 195 -5.44 -8.48 -21.45
N ILE A 196 -5.68 -9.37 -20.50
CA ILE A 196 -4.69 -9.75 -19.48
C ILE A 196 -4.21 -11.17 -19.78
N THR A 197 -2.90 -11.37 -19.78
CA THR A 197 -2.26 -12.67 -19.94
C THR A 197 -1.49 -13.08 -18.69
N LEU A 198 -1.36 -14.40 -18.46
CA LEU A 198 -0.54 -14.89 -17.34
C LEU A 198 0.95 -14.55 -17.50
N ASN A 199 1.43 -14.41 -18.75
CA ASN A 199 2.81 -13.98 -19.01
C ASN A 199 3.02 -12.53 -18.60
N GLU A 200 2.08 -11.66 -18.95
CA GLU A 200 2.10 -10.26 -18.54
C GLU A 200 2.06 -10.13 -17.00
N LEU A 201 1.13 -10.81 -16.33
CA LEU A 201 1.07 -10.81 -14.87
C LEU A 201 2.36 -11.34 -14.24
N SER A 202 2.91 -12.42 -14.78
CA SER A 202 4.18 -12.98 -14.29
C SER A 202 5.34 -11.99 -14.42
N PHE A 203 5.39 -11.25 -15.54
CA PHE A 203 6.39 -10.21 -15.77
C PHE A 203 6.19 -9.00 -14.85
N LEU A 204 4.95 -8.47 -14.77
CA LEU A 204 4.63 -7.28 -13.97
C LEU A 204 4.89 -7.49 -12.48
N PHE A 205 4.62 -8.70 -11.97
CA PHE A 205 4.75 -9.01 -10.54
C PHE A 205 6.02 -9.81 -10.21
N GLY A 206 6.96 -9.94 -11.15
CA GLY A 206 8.28 -10.57 -10.91
C GLY A 206 8.20 -12.03 -10.44
N THR A 207 7.18 -12.78 -10.88
CA THR A 207 6.95 -14.18 -10.49
C THR A 207 6.88 -15.10 -11.70
N ASN A 208 6.86 -16.41 -11.48
CA ASN A 208 6.60 -17.37 -12.57
C ASN A 208 5.13 -17.79 -12.59
N ARG A 209 4.65 -18.26 -13.77
CA ARG A 209 3.24 -18.64 -13.98
C ARG A 209 2.75 -19.69 -12.98
N THR A 210 3.58 -20.66 -12.64
CA THR A 210 3.23 -21.75 -11.73
C THR A 210 2.96 -21.23 -10.33
N THR A 211 3.88 -20.41 -9.79
CA THR A 211 3.76 -19.78 -8.48
C THR A 211 2.56 -18.82 -8.46
N LEU A 212 2.42 -17.95 -9.48
CA LEU A 212 1.29 -17.04 -9.60
C LEU A 212 -0.04 -17.78 -9.54
N CYS A 213 -0.24 -18.81 -10.36
CA CYS A 213 -1.48 -19.56 -10.40
C CYS A 213 -1.78 -20.28 -9.09
N ARG A 214 -0.76 -20.86 -8.43
CA ARG A 214 -0.89 -21.55 -7.15
C ARG A 214 -1.31 -20.58 -6.05
N GLU A 215 -0.56 -19.50 -5.86
CA GLU A 215 -0.81 -18.53 -4.79
C GLU A 215 -2.13 -17.78 -5.00
N PHE A 216 -2.44 -17.39 -6.24
CA PHE A 216 -3.70 -16.75 -6.57
C PHE A 216 -4.90 -17.65 -6.26
N LYS A 217 -4.81 -18.93 -6.63
CA LYS A 217 -5.86 -19.91 -6.33
C LYS A 217 -5.97 -20.20 -4.83
N ALA A 218 -4.86 -20.25 -4.12
CA ALA A 218 -4.85 -20.43 -2.66
C ALA A 218 -5.55 -19.26 -1.95
N ALA A 219 -5.29 -18.01 -2.37
CA ALA A 219 -5.85 -16.82 -1.75
C ALA A 219 -7.31 -16.54 -2.12
N THR A 220 -7.71 -16.81 -3.39
CA THR A 220 -9.03 -16.44 -3.92
C THR A 220 -9.99 -17.63 -4.09
N GLY A 221 -9.50 -18.85 -4.01
CA GLY A 221 -10.24 -20.07 -4.37
C GLY A 221 -10.46 -20.24 -5.88
N LYS A 222 -10.00 -19.29 -6.70
CA LYS A 222 -10.31 -19.23 -8.15
C LYS A 222 -9.04 -19.15 -8.99
N THR A 223 -9.12 -19.57 -10.24
CA THR A 223 -8.05 -19.24 -11.21
C THR A 223 -8.14 -17.77 -11.60
N VAL A 224 -7.03 -17.17 -12.06
CA VAL A 224 -6.99 -15.80 -12.58
C VAL A 224 -8.06 -15.59 -13.66
N ALA A 225 -8.17 -16.54 -14.61
CA ALA A 225 -9.15 -16.46 -15.69
C ALA A 225 -10.61 -16.48 -15.16
N ALA A 226 -10.90 -17.34 -14.17
CA ALA A 226 -12.23 -17.40 -13.55
C ALA A 226 -12.56 -16.11 -12.79
N PHE A 227 -11.59 -15.54 -12.10
CA PHE A 227 -11.74 -14.27 -11.38
C PHE A 227 -12.05 -13.11 -12.33
N VAL A 228 -11.27 -12.95 -13.40
CA VAL A 228 -11.51 -11.93 -14.44
C VAL A 228 -12.86 -12.14 -15.13
N ALA A 229 -13.20 -13.39 -15.46
CA ALA A 229 -14.48 -13.71 -16.08
C ALA A 229 -15.68 -13.34 -15.19
N GLU A 230 -15.59 -13.55 -13.89
CA GLU A 230 -16.62 -13.16 -12.93
C GLU A 230 -16.78 -11.64 -12.86
N LYS A 231 -15.67 -10.88 -12.79
CA LYS A 231 -15.71 -9.42 -12.82
C LYS A 231 -16.34 -8.88 -14.11
N ARG A 232 -15.97 -9.45 -15.25
CA ARG A 232 -16.58 -9.11 -16.53
C ARG A 232 -18.07 -9.45 -16.58
N LEU A 233 -18.48 -10.53 -15.94
CA LEU A 233 -19.89 -10.89 -15.86
C LEU A 233 -20.71 -9.87 -15.04
N GLU A 234 -20.21 -9.47 -13.88
CA GLU A 234 -20.89 -8.47 -13.05
C GLU A 234 -20.99 -7.12 -13.78
N GLU A 235 -19.92 -6.67 -14.41
CA GLU A 235 -19.93 -5.46 -15.22
C GLU A 235 -20.88 -5.58 -16.44
N ALA A 236 -20.92 -6.74 -17.07
CA ALA A 236 -21.86 -7.01 -18.17
C ALA A 236 -23.32 -6.91 -17.70
N LYS A 237 -23.67 -7.47 -16.55
CA LYS A 237 -25.01 -7.37 -15.96
C LYS A 237 -25.39 -5.88 -15.73
N SER A 238 -24.49 -5.11 -15.14
CA SER A 238 -24.67 -3.69 -14.90
C SER A 238 -24.92 -2.92 -16.21
N ARG A 239 -24.03 -3.07 -17.21
CA ARG A 239 -24.17 -2.39 -18.51
C ARG A 239 -25.40 -2.81 -19.29
N ILE A 240 -25.78 -4.08 -19.24
CA ILE A 240 -26.99 -4.59 -19.92
C ILE A 240 -28.24 -3.92 -19.39
N VAL A 241 -28.32 -3.65 -18.10
CA VAL A 241 -29.49 -3.02 -17.46
C VAL A 241 -29.45 -1.51 -17.57
N ALA A 242 -28.31 -0.86 -17.28
CA ALA A 242 -28.20 0.58 -17.12
C ALA A 242 -27.92 1.36 -18.42
N SER A 243 -27.43 0.69 -19.49
CA SER A 243 -27.06 1.41 -20.70
C SER A 243 -27.89 1.01 -21.93
N GLY A 244 -28.08 1.96 -22.86
CA GLY A 244 -28.63 1.70 -24.19
C GLY A 244 -27.63 1.01 -25.16
N ALA A 245 -26.44 0.65 -24.70
CA ALA A 245 -25.41 0.04 -25.52
C ALA A 245 -25.85 -1.30 -26.11
N THR A 246 -25.41 -1.60 -27.31
CA THR A 246 -25.63 -2.88 -27.97
C THR A 246 -24.84 -3.99 -27.29
N PHE A 247 -25.27 -5.23 -27.40
CA PHE A 247 -24.53 -6.37 -26.84
C PHE A 247 -23.16 -6.55 -27.50
N THR A 248 -23.00 -6.14 -28.76
CA THR A 248 -21.72 -6.13 -29.46
C THR A 248 -20.75 -5.13 -28.83
N GLU A 249 -21.21 -3.91 -28.53
CA GLU A 249 -20.41 -2.90 -27.85
C GLU A 249 -20.02 -3.34 -26.44
N ILE A 250 -20.97 -3.91 -25.67
CA ILE A 250 -20.69 -4.45 -24.33
C ILE A 250 -19.65 -5.56 -24.40
N SER A 251 -19.82 -6.51 -25.35
CA SER A 251 -18.88 -7.62 -25.57
C SER A 251 -17.47 -7.12 -25.90
N ALA A 252 -17.35 -6.14 -26.80
CA ALA A 252 -16.08 -5.54 -27.18
C ALA A 252 -15.43 -4.77 -26.03
N ALA A 253 -16.20 -3.95 -25.30
CA ALA A 253 -15.72 -3.17 -24.18
C ALA A 253 -15.23 -4.02 -22.99
N LEU A 254 -15.71 -5.26 -22.88
CA LEU A 254 -15.29 -6.23 -21.85
C LEU A 254 -14.29 -7.27 -22.38
N HIS A 255 -13.69 -7.02 -23.56
CA HIS A 255 -12.70 -7.89 -24.20
C HIS A 255 -13.10 -9.37 -24.30
N PHE A 256 -14.34 -9.62 -24.72
CA PHE A 256 -14.72 -10.96 -25.17
C PHE A 256 -14.34 -11.15 -26.64
N ASP A 257 -13.80 -12.30 -26.99
CA ASP A 257 -13.30 -12.60 -28.34
C ASP A 257 -14.38 -12.50 -29.45
N SER A 258 -15.64 -12.70 -29.09
CA SER A 258 -16.77 -12.50 -29.99
C SER A 258 -18.09 -12.36 -29.24
N ILE A 259 -19.07 -11.72 -29.88
CA ILE A 259 -20.44 -11.62 -29.37
C ILE A 259 -21.08 -13.01 -29.15
N HIS A 260 -20.72 -14.00 -29.97
CA HIS A 260 -21.23 -15.37 -29.83
C HIS A 260 -20.65 -16.04 -28.56
N TYR A 261 -19.35 -15.84 -28.31
CA TYR A 261 -18.73 -16.33 -27.08
C TYR A 261 -19.30 -15.62 -25.84
N PHE A 262 -19.44 -14.29 -25.88
CA PHE A 262 -20.07 -13.51 -24.83
C PHE A 262 -21.49 -14.01 -24.51
N THR A 263 -22.33 -14.20 -25.52
CA THR A 263 -23.72 -14.65 -25.32
C THR A 263 -23.79 -16.02 -24.66
N ARG A 264 -22.96 -16.99 -25.11
CA ARG A 264 -22.87 -18.32 -24.49
C ARG A 264 -22.34 -18.28 -23.07
N PHE A 265 -21.27 -17.48 -22.84
CA PHE A 265 -20.69 -17.27 -21.51
C PHE A 265 -21.72 -16.68 -20.56
N PHE A 266 -22.41 -15.61 -20.97
CA PHE A 266 -23.42 -14.93 -20.18
C PHE A 266 -24.57 -15.85 -19.81
N LYS A 267 -25.12 -16.57 -20.81
CA LYS A 267 -26.22 -17.55 -20.59
C LYS A 267 -25.79 -18.69 -19.66
N LYS A 268 -24.57 -19.20 -19.83
CA LYS A 268 -24.04 -20.27 -18.95
C LYS A 268 -23.99 -19.85 -17.49
N ASN A 269 -23.63 -18.59 -17.22
CA ASN A 269 -23.41 -18.09 -15.85
C ASN A 269 -24.66 -17.44 -15.22
N THR A 270 -25.64 -16.99 -16.00
CA THR A 270 -26.87 -16.34 -15.51
C THR A 270 -28.14 -17.12 -15.74
N GLY A 271 -28.10 -18.16 -16.57
CA GLY A 271 -29.28 -18.90 -17.04
C GLY A 271 -30.06 -18.18 -18.16
N LEU A 272 -29.77 -16.91 -18.45
CA LEU A 272 -30.48 -16.06 -19.41
C LEU A 272 -29.53 -15.56 -20.50
N THR A 273 -30.01 -15.37 -21.71
CA THR A 273 -29.27 -14.62 -22.73
C THR A 273 -29.19 -13.12 -22.33
N PRO A 274 -28.23 -12.35 -22.85
CA PRO A 274 -28.17 -10.90 -22.59
C PRO A 274 -29.48 -10.17 -22.93
N LYS A 275 -30.19 -10.62 -23.98
CA LYS A 275 -31.48 -10.04 -24.39
C LYS A 275 -32.58 -10.33 -23.36
N GLU A 276 -32.72 -11.59 -22.94
CA GLU A 276 -33.69 -12.02 -21.91
C GLU A 276 -33.38 -11.33 -20.56
N TYR A 277 -32.13 -11.19 -20.24
CA TYR A 277 -31.68 -10.49 -19.00
C TYR A 277 -32.06 -9.03 -19.04
N ARG A 278 -31.83 -8.30 -20.14
CA ARG A 278 -32.25 -6.90 -20.32
C ARG A 278 -33.77 -6.78 -20.21
N GLN A 279 -34.53 -7.62 -20.89
CA GLN A 279 -36.00 -7.59 -20.83
C GLN A 279 -36.54 -7.83 -19.42
N ARG A 280 -35.87 -8.68 -18.64
CA ARG A 280 -36.32 -9.03 -17.29
C ARG A 280 -35.96 -7.98 -16.23
N PHE A 281 -34.84 -7.29 -16.39
CA PHE A 281 -34.28 -6.44 -15.33
C PHE A 281 -34.24 -4.95 -15.69
N ALA A 282 -34.33 -4.53 -16.97
CA ALA A 282 -34.36 -3.11 -17.37
C ALA A 282 -35.73 -2.42 -17.15
N HIS A 283 -36.78 -3.14 -16.75
CA HIS A 283 -38.12 -2.60 -16.53
C HIS A 283 -38.53 -2.55 -15.05
N ARG A 284 -37.58 -2.37 -14.14
CA ARG A 284 -37.84 -2.26 -12.70
C ARG A 284 -37.50 -0.88 -12.14
N GLU A 285 -37.73 0.21 -12.91
CA GLU A 285 -37.88 1.55 -12.41
C GLU A 285 -39.29 2.07 -12.72
#